data_34bbb28d7251eeaa73abdd42a3a47c57
#
_entry.id   34bbb28d7251eeaa73abdd42a3a47c57
#
_cell.length_a   1.000
_cell.length_b   1.000
_cell.length_c   1.000
_cell.angle_alpha   90.00
_cell.angle_beta   90.00
_cell.angle_gamma   90.00
#
_symmetry.space_group_name_H-M   'P 1'
#
loop_
_entity.id
_entity.type
_entity.pdbx_description
1 polymer ?
#
loop_
_entity_poly.entity_id
_entity_poly.type
_entity_poly.pdbx_seq_one_letter_code
_entity_poly.pdbx_strand_id
1 'polypeptide(L)'
;MFLINILLVDDHALFSKSLEIALSDYSEIETFDSINDVSQLDNYIVSKKPDIILMDINLKNISSEDGLELAKQILSCYPEQRVVILSGYDLPVYRSEGRKIGTKGFVNKNIEPEKLISILSKIMQG
;
A
#
# COMPACT_ATOMS: atom_id res chain seq x y z
N MET A 1 -9.99 -16.24 -9.50
CA MET A 1 -8.86 -15.71 -8.73
C MET A 1 -8.38 -14.42 -9.35
N PHE A 2 -8.14 -13.42 -8.54
CA PHE A 2 -7.57 -12.16 -9.01
C PHE A 2 -6.05 -12.26 -9.06
N LEU A 3 -5.45 -11.71 -10.11
CA LEU A 3 -4.02 -11.47 -10.16
C LEU A 3 -3.80 -10.01 -9.75
N ILE A 4 -2.98 -9.80 -8.75
CA ILE A 4 -2.87 -8.50 -8.09
C ILE A 4 -1.52 -7.87 -8.40
N ASN A 5 -1.56 -6.65 -8.91
CA ASN A 5 -0.37 -5.84 -9.13
C ASN A 5 -0.24 -4.86 -7.96
N ILE A 6 0.84 -4.99 -7.20
CA ILE A 6 1.05 -4.23 -5.97
C ILE A 6 2.17 -3.23 -6.15
N LEU A 7 1.94 -2.01 -5.69
CA LEU A 7 2.98 -1.02 -5.49
C LEU A 7 3.12 -0.77 -3.99
N LEU A 8 4.32 -0.92 -3.46
CA LEU A 8 4.63 -0.56 -2.07
C LEU A 8 5.35 0.78 -2.05
N VAL A 9 4.87 1.71 -1.24
CA VAL A 9 5.54 3.00 -0.99
C VAL A 9 6.09 2.94 0.44
N ASP A 10 7.40 2.80 0.57
CA ASP A 10 8.04 2.58 1.86
C ASP A 10 9.51 3.04 1.78
N ASP A 11 10.00 3.63 2.87
CA ASP A 11 11.40 4.05 2.97
C ASP A 11 12.28 3.04 3.71
N HIS A 12 11.72 1.90 4.12
CA HIS A 12 12.44 0.85 4.83
C HIS A 12 12.84 -0.27 3.88
N ALA A 13 14.06 -0.19 3.31
CA ALA A 13 14.52 -1.13 2.30
C ALA A 13 14.44 -2.59 2.76
N LEU A 14 14.75 -2.86 4.02
CA LEU A 14 14.70 -4.22 4.55
C LEU A 14 13.28 -4.76 4.58
N PHE A 15 12.31 -3.94 5.01
CA PHE A 15 10.91 -4.33 5.01
C PHE A 15 10.40 -4.59 3.58
N SER A 16 10.72 -3.70 2.65
CA SER A 16 10.32 -3.84 1.25
C SER A 16 10.83 -5.15 0.66
N LYS A 17 12.10 -5.46 0.90
CA LYS A 17 12.71 -6.70 0.39
C LYS A 17 12.10 -7.93 1.04
N SER A 18 11.88 -7.88 2.35
CA SER A 18 11.28 -8.99 3.09
C SER A 18 9.87 -9.28 2.60
N LEU A 19 9.09 -8.23 2.35
CA LEU A 19 7.72 -8.41 1.87
C LEU A 19 7.70 -8.95 0.45
N GLU A 20 8.58 -8.45 -0.42
CA GLU A 20 8.71 -8.96 -1.78
C GLU A 20 8.98 -10.47 -1.78
N ILE A 21 9.94 -10.90 -0.96
CA ILE A 21 10.28 -12.31 -0.85
C ILE A 21 9.11 -13.12 -0.30
N ALA A 22 8.46 -12.61 0.75
CA ALA A 22 7.35 -13.32 1.37
C ALA A 22 6.18 -13.50 0.41
N LEU A 23 5.89 -12.51 -0.42
CA LEU A 23 4.77 -12.58 -1.36
C LEU A 23 5.09 -13.31 -2.65
N SER A 24 6.36 -13.58 -2.93
CA SER A 24 6.77 -14.24 -4.17
C SER A 24 6.24 -15.66 -4.31
N ASP A 25 5.89 -16.31 -3.20
CA ASP A 25 5.36 -17.67 -3.19
C ASP A 25 3.85 -17.74 -3.46
N TYR A 26 3.18 -16.60 -3.55
CA TYR A 26 1.72 -16.55 -3.71
C TYR A 26 1.35 -16.27 -5.15
N SER A 27 0.63 -17.21 -5.75
CA SER A 27 0.22 -17.10 -7.16
C SER A 27 -0.76 -15.95 -7.41
N GLU A 28 -1.41 -15.45 -6.37
CA GLU A 28 -2.33 -14.30 -6.48
C GLU A 28 -1.61 -13.00 -6.82
N ILE A 29 -0.31 -12.93 -6.53
CA ILE A 29 0.47 -11.72 -6.79
C ILE A 29 1.08 -11.81 -8.19
N GLU A 30 0.67 -10.91 -9.07
CA GLU A 30 1.21 -10.87 -10.43
C GLU A 30 2.52 -10.07 -10.46
N THR A 31 2.50 -8.86 -9.92
CA THR A 31 3.71 -8.04 -9.81
C THR A 31 3.79 -7.39 -8.44
N PHE A 32 5.00 -7.17 -7.99
CA PHE A 32 5.28 -6.44 -6.76
C PHE A 32 6.45 -5.50 -7.01
N ASP A 33 6.16 -4.21 -6.96
CA ASP A 33 7.18 -3.17 -7.08
C ASP A 33 7.17 -2.32 -5.82
N SER A 34 8.33 -1.75 -5.49
CA SER A 34 8.42 -0.81 -4.39
C SER A 34 9.14 0.46 -4.84
N ILE A 35 8.70 1.59 -4.31
CA ILE A 35 9.36 2.86 -4.55
C ILE A 35 9.71 3.51 -3.22
N ASN A 36 10.86 4.16 -3.19
CA ASN A 36 11.32 4.94 -2.04
C ASN A 36 11.48 6.42 -2.41
N ASP A 37 10.94 6.82 -3.54
CA ASP A 37 10.98 8.20 -4.03
C ASP A 37 9.56 8.60 -4.43
N VAL A 38 8.96 9.48 -3.62
CA VAL A 38 7.57 9.90 -3.78
C VAL A 38 7.34 10.67 -5.07
N SER A 39 8.41 11.28 -5.62
CA SER A 39 8.28 12.05 -6.86
C SER A 39 7.90 11.18 -8.06
N GLN A 40 8.13 9.86 -7.99
CA GLN A 40 7.81 8.94 -9.06
C GLN A 40 6.39 8.35 -8.95
N LEU A 41 5.69 8.69 -7.89
CA LEU A 41 4.41 8.03 -7.57
C LEU A 41 3.35 8.26 -8.64
N ASP A 42 3.13 9.51 -9.04
CA ASP A 42 2.12 9.82 -10.07
C ASP A 42 2.43 9.12 -11.39
N ASN A 43 3.69 9.18 -11.80
CA ASN A 43 4.11 8.54 -13.05
C ASN A 43 3.87 7.03 -12.99
N TYR A 44 4.17 6.42 -11.86
CA TYR A 44 3.96 4.98 -11.69
C TYR A 44 2.48 4.63 -11.77
N ILE A 45 1.62 5.39 -11.10
CA ILE A 45 0.17 5.14 -11.11
C ILE A 45 -0.37 5.19 -12.54
N VAL A 46 0.03 6.19 -13.30
CA VAL A 46 -0.47 6.39 -14.66
C VAL A 46 0.06 5.31 -15.61
N SER A 47 1.35 4.97 -15.52
CA SER A 47 2.00 4.07 -16.47
C SER A 47 1.80 2.59 -16.15
N LYS A 48 1.82 2.21 -14.87
CA LYS A 48 1.75 0.80 -14.45
C LYS A 48 0.38 0.39 -13.95
N LYS A 49 -0.43 1.33 -13.52
CA LYS A 49 -1.81 1.10 -13.05
C LYS A 49 -1.87 -0.01 -12.01
N PRO A 50 -1.23 0.16 -10.84
CA PRO A 50 -1.26 -0.88 -9.81
C PRO A 50 -2.70 -1.10 -9.33
N ASP A 51 -3.02 -2.34 -9.00
CA ASP A 51 -4.34 -2.66 -8.44
C ASP A 51 -4.48 -2.16 -7.02
N ILE A 52 -3.41 -2.29 -6.23
CA ILE A 52 -3.39 -1.87 -4.84
C ILE A 52 -2.07 -1.17 -4.55
N ILE A 53 -2.15 -0.03 -3.89
CA ILE A 53 -0.99 0.67 -3.34
C ILE A 53 -0.95 0.39 -1.85
N LEU A 54 0.15 -0.21 -1.39
CA LEU A 54 0.44 -0.37 0.03
C LEU A 54 1.24 0.85 0.46
N MET A 55 0.67 1.68 1.31
CA MET A 55 1.26 2.96 1.70
C MET A 55 1.73 2.91 3.15
N ASP A 56 3.04 2.99 3.37
CA ASP A 56 3.58 3.13 4.72
C ASP A 56 3.14 4.48 5.30
N ILE A 57 2.65 4.46 6.52
CA ILE A 57 2.22 5.68 7.19
C ILE A 57 3.41 6.57 7.57
N ASN A 58 4.57 5.97 7.79
CA ASN A 58 5.76 6.70 8.23
C ASN A 58 6.76 6.85 7.08
N LEU A 59 6.70 7.99 6.38
CA LEU A 59 7.54 8.27 5.22
C LEU A 59 8.48 9.46 5.44
N LYS A 60 8.86 9.73 6.69
CA LYS A 60 9.62 10.94 7.04
C LYS A 60 10.96 11.05 6.32
N ASN A 61 11.56 9.94 5.93
CA ASN A 61 12.86 9.95 5.26
C ASN A 61 12.77 10.24 3.77
N ILE A 62 11.59 10.10 3.16
CA ILE A 62 11.42 10.27 1.72
C ILE A 62 10.34 11.29 1.36
N SER A 63 9.65 11.84 2.34
CA SER A 63 8.59 12.82 2.10
C SER A 63 8.43 13.72 3.31
N SER A 64 8.08 14.98 3.08
CA SER A 64 7.67 15.90 4.14
C SER A 64 6.28 15.57 4.67
N GLU A 65 5.53 14.74 3.97
CA GLU A 65 4.17 14.34 4.32
C GLU A 65 4.18 12.89 4.76
N ASP A 66 3.26 12.52 5.66
CA ASP A 66 3.11 11.12 6.04
C ASP A 66 2.28 10.34 5.02
N GLY A 67 2.15 9.04 5.25
CA GLY A 67 1.43 8.18 4.31
C GLY A 67 -0.04 8.50 4.19
N LEU A 68 -0.69 9.02 5.25
CA LEU A 68 -2.08 9.42 5.17
C LEU A 68 -2.28 10.63 4.27
N GLU A 69 -1.40 11.62 4.38
CA GLU A 69 -1.46 12.79 3.50
C GLU A 69 -1.26 12.40 2.05
N LEU A 70 -0.29 11.53 1.77
CA LEU A 70 -0.07 11.04 0.41
C LEU A 70 -1.25 10.24 -0.10
N ALA A 71 -1.84 9.39 0.74
CA ALA A 71 -3.03 8.63 0.36
C ALA A 71 -4.20 9.57 0.01
N LYS A 72 -4.37 10.62 0.79
CA LYS A 72 -5.39 11.63 0.52
C LYS A 72 -5.18 12.29 -0.85
N GLN A 73 -3.93 12.66 -1.16
CA GLN A 73 -3.61 13.25 -2.45
C GLN A 73 -3.87 12.27 -3.60
N ILE A 74 -3.46 11.02 -3.44
CA ILE A 74 -3.70 9.99 -4.46
C ILE A 74 -5.19 9.83 -4.72
N LEU A 75 -5.98 9.71 -3.67
CA LEU A 75 -7.42 9.48 -3.80
C LEU A 75 -8.16 10.72 -4.31
N SER A 76 -7.61 11.91 -4.12
CA SER A 76 -8.14 13.12 -4.73
C SER A 76 -7.96 13.12 -6.25
N CYS A 77 -6.81 12.63 -6.73
CA CYS A 77 -6.49 12.60 -8.16
C CYS A 77 -6.97 11.32 -8.83
N TYR A 78 -6.98 10.22 -8.11
CA TYR A 78 -7.34 8.89 -8.64
C TYR A 78 -8.35 8.24 -7.69
N PRO A 79 -9.62 8.65 -7.72
CA PRO A 79 -10.62 8.20 -6.73
C PRO A 79 -10.87 6.69 -6.75
N GLU A 80 -10.58 6.02 -7.86
CA GLU A 80 -10.78 4.58 -7.99
C GLU A 80 -9.58 3.76 -7.57
N GLN A 81 -8.46 4.40 -7.26
CA GLN A 81 -7.26 3.70 -6.85
C GLN A 81 -7.48 3.07 -5.47
N ARG A 82 -7.14 1.80 -5.34
CA ARG A 82 -7.19 1.11 -4.04
C ARG A 82 -5.91 1.40 -3.29
N VAL A 83 -6.05 1.95 -2.08
CA VAL A 83 -4.93 2.27 -1.21
C VAL A 83 -5.16 1.57 0.12
N VAL A 84 -4.14 0.87 0.61
CA VAL A 84 -4.13 0.21 1.91
C VAL A 84 -2.99 0.81 2.72
N ILE A 85 -3.28 1.25 3.93
CA ILE A 85 -2.27 1.84 4.81
C ILE A 85 -1.55 0.72 5.56
N LEU A 86 -0.22 0.79 5.60
CA LEU A 86 0.60 -0.07 6.43
C LEU A 86 1.16 0.74 7.59
N SER A 87 1.12 0.18 8.80
CA SER A 87 1.64 0.85 9.99
C SER A 87 2.28 -0.15 10.92
N GLY A 88 3.35 0.27 11.59
CA GLY A 88 3.93 -0.51 12.67
C GLY A 88 3.13 -0.42 13.96
N TYR A 89 2.17 0.48 14.03
CA TYR A 89 1.34 0.72 15.21
C TYR A 89 -0.13 0.64 14.84
N ASP A 90 -0.93 0.05 15.74
CA ASP A 90 -2.38 0.00 15.57
C ASP A 90 -3.00 1.14 16.37
N LEU A 91 -3.09 2.30 15.75
CA LEU A 91 -3.66 3.49 16.36
C LEU A 91 -5.06 3.76 15.78
N PRO A 92 -6.11 3.72 16.63
CA PRO A 92 -7.48 3.92 16.14
C PRO A 92 -7.70 5.22 15.39
N VAL A 93 -6.97 6.28 15.75
CA VAL A 93 -7.11 7.57 15.08
C VAL A 93 -6.64 7.46 13.61
N TYR A 94 -5.60 6.70 13.33
CA TYR A 94 -5.12 6.52 11.96
C TYR A 94 -6.08 5.67 11.13
N ARG A 95 -6.70 4.66 11.75
CA ARG A 95 -7.72 3.87 11.07
C ARG A 95 -8.92 4.73 10.70
N SER A 96 -9.35 5.57 11.62
CA SER A 96 -10.48 6.46 11.40
C SER A 96 -10.19 7.46 10.28
N GLU A 97 -9.02 8.10 10.31
CA GLU A 97 -8.63 9.07 9.29
C GLU A 97 -8.48 8.41 7.91
N GLY A 98 -7.88 7.22 7.86
CA GLY A 98 -7.77 6.48 6.60
C GLY A 98 -9.12 6.15 6.01
N ARG A 99 -10.06 5.73 6.85
CA ARG A 99 -11.42 5.42 6.40
C ARG A 99 -12.13 6.65 5.84
N LYS A 100 -11.96 7.79 6.47
CA LYS A 100 -12.56 9.04 6.02
C LYS A 100 -12.06 9.47 4.65
N ILE A 101 -10.79 9.26 4.35
CA ILE A 101 -10.23 9.66 3.06
C ILE A 101 -10.44 8.61 1.97
N GLY A 102 -10.98 7.46 2.31
CA GLY A 102 -11.36 6.44 1.33
C GLY A 102 -10.38 5.31 1.13
N THR A 103 -9.45 5.08 2.07
CA THR A 103 -8.58 3.91 1.96
C THR A 103 -9.39 2.63 2.14
N LYS A 104 -8.92 1.55 1.51
CA LYS A 104 -9.62 0.27 1.53
C LYS A 104 -9.23 -0.61 2.70
N GLY A 105 -8.17 -0.30 3.40
CA GLY A 105 -7.73 -1.08 4.54
C GLY A 105 -6.63 -0.42 5.32
N PHE A 106 -6.42 -0.91 6.52
CA PHE A 106 -5.38 -0.46 7.42
C PHE A 106 -4.77 -1.72 8.02
N VAL A 107 -3.49 -1.98 7.76
CA VAL A 107 -2.85 -3.25 8.07
C VAL A 107 -1.58 -3.02 8.87
N ASN A 108 -1.35 -3.88 9.85
CA ASN A 108 -0.11 -3.86 10.62
C ASN A 108 1.03 -4.45 9.78
N LYS A 109 2.20 -3.82 9.81
CA LYS A 109 3.39 -4.28 9.09
C LYS A 109 3.84 -5.68 9.52
N ASN A 110 3.47 -6.12 10.72
CA ASN A 110 3.83 -7.44 11.24
C ASN A 110 2.84 -8.54 10.85
N ILE A 111 1.85 -8.21 10.03
CA ILE A 111 0.86 -9.19 9.60
C ILE A 111 1.54 -10.35 8.86
N GLU A 112 1.03 -11.57 9.07
CA GLU A 112 1.53 -12.72 8.34
C GLU A 112 1.17 -12.60 6.86
N PRO A 113 2.07 -13.01 5.94
CA PRO A 113 1.81 -12.90 4.51
C PRO A 113 0.50 -13.53 4.06
N GLU A 114 0.16 -14.69 4.61
CA GLU A 114 -1.07 -15.40 4.28
C GLU A 114 -2.31 -14.56 4.60
N LYS A 115 -2.30 -13.90 5.76
CA LYS A 115 -3.40 -13.03 6.15
C LYS A 115 -3.47 -11.78 5.28
N LEU A 116 -2.32 -11.24 4.92
CA LEU A 116 -2.26 -10.09 4.01
C LEU A 116 -2.87 -10.43 2.66
N ILE A 117 -2.49 -11.57 2.08
CA ILE A 117 -3.05 -12.01 0.80
C ILE A 117 -4.57 -12.14 0.90
N SER A 118 -5.08 -12.70 1.99
CA SER A 118 -6.52 -12.83 2.20
C SER A 118 -7.22 -11.47 2.20
N ILE A 119 -6.63 -10.49 2.89
CA ILE A 119 -7.19 -9.14 2.94
C ILE A 119 -7.18 -8.50 1.56
N LEU A 120 -6.05 -8.58 0.84
CA LEU A 120 -5.93 -7.98 -0.48
C LEU A 120 -6.90 -8.60 -1.48
N SER A 121 -7.08 -9.92 -1.41
CA SER A 121 -8.03 -10.61 -2.28
C SER A 121 -9.46 -10.14 -2.03
N LYS A 122 -9.84 -9.95 -0.78
CA LYS A 122 -11.17 -9.42 -0.45
C LYS A 122 -11.36 -7.99 -0.96
N ILE A 123 -10.33 -7.18 -0.88
CA ILE A 123 -10.38 -5.81 -1.39
C ILE A 123 -10.59 -5.82 -2.90
N MET A 124 -9.93 -6.74 -3.61
CA MET A 124 -10.11 -6.86 -5.07
C MET A 124 -11.51 -7.30 -5.46
N GLN A 125 -12.17 -8.06 -4.61
CA GLN A 125 -13.55 -8.51 -4.88
C GLN A 125 -14.56 -7.37 -4.74
N GLY A 126 -14.22 -6.34 -4.06
CA GLY A 126 -15.07 -5.21 -3.96
C GLY A 126 -15.46 -4.76 -2.66
#